data_1444e0b7b05f20b52c23907d1eff2c92
#
_entry.id   1444e0b7b05f20b52c23907d1eff2c92
#
_cell.length_a   1.000
_cell.length_b   1.000
_cell.length_c   1.000
_cell.angle_alpha   90.00
_cell.angle_beta   90.00
_cell.angle_gamma   90.00
#
_symmetry.space_group_name_H-M   'P 1'
#
loop_
_entity.id
_entity.type
_entity.pdbx_description
1 polymer ?
#
loop_
_entity_poly.entity_id
_entity_poly.type
_entity_poly.pdbx_seq_one_letter_code
_entity_poly.pdbx_strand_id
1 'polypeptide(L)'
;MTNLSLEHFENGIKVCQDENLYKFTSDAIKLAKFCKTKRTDNVLDMCAGCGVVGLYAYSIAPFNKLYFNDIQEKMCELINKNIKLNNLSERCTILCKHLNNLSKNDFEKPLDVILCNPPYFKLTGKVKQNENVAMCRHEIATNLQQITKKAGELIKVNGKFYIIIPADRLCECVIDLKVNGFEVKRMQICHSGENATVCLIESVKYGKSGVKIKVVNEMTL
;
A
#
# COMPACT_ATOMS: atom_id res chain seq x y z
N MET A 1 13.73 -20.15 15.29
CA MET A 1 14.67 -19.45 14.38
C MET A 1 13.83 -18.68 13.38
N THR A 2 14.04 -17.37 13.25
CA THR A 2 13.34 -16.56 12.26
C THR A 2 13.93 -16.89 10.88
N ASN A 3 13.09 -17.41 9.99
CA ASN A 3 13.49 -17.78 8.62
C ASN A 3 13.38 -16.52 7.75
N LEU A 4 14.39 -15.65 7.80
CA LEU A 4 14.42 -14.40 7.09
C LEU A 4 15.08 -14.56 5.73
N SER A 5 14.42 -14.14 4.66
CA SER A 5 15.00 -13.94 3.33
C SER A 5 15.31 -12.47 3.08
N LEU A 6 16.33 -12.18 2.29
CA LEU A 6 16.74 -10.83 1.93
C LEU A 6 16.65 -10.67 0.41
N GLU A 7 15.81 -9.75 -0.01
CA GLU A 7 15.66 -9.35 -1.41
C GLU A 7 16.51 -8.12 -1.71
N HIS A 8 17.25 -8.15 -2.81
CA HIS A 8 18.03 -7.03 -3.32
C HIS A 8 17.41 -6.53 -4.63
N PHE A 9 17.02 -5.27 -4.66
CA PHE A 9 16.46 -4.67 -5.86
C PHE A 9 17.52 -3.88 -6.63
N GLU A 10 17.37 -3.79 -7.96
CA GLU A 10 18.29 -3.07 -8.86
C GLU A 10 18.48 -1.59 -8.49
N ASN A 11 17.46 -0.98 -7.87
CA ASN A 11 17.51 0.40 -7.37
C ASN A 11 18.26 0.55 -6.02
N GLY A 12 18.91 -0.50 -5.54
CA GLY A 12 19.72 -0.52 -4.33
C GLY A 12 18.96 -0.77 -3.03
N ILE A 13 17.63 -0.82 -3.05
CA ILE A 13 16.82 -1.14 -1.86
C ILE A 13 16.99 -2.60 -1.48
N LYS A 14 17.08 -2.85 -0.18
CA LYS A 14 17.12 -4.18 0.43
C LYS A 14 15.90 -4.38 1.30
N VAL A 15 15.19 -5.49 1.12
CA VAL A 15 14.00 -5.81 1.90
C VAL A 15 14.13 -7.21 2.49
N CYS A 16 14.08 -7.27 3.82
CA CYS A 16 14.01 -8.50 4.58
C CYS A 16 12.54 -8.93 4.66
N GLN A 17 12.28 -10.23 4.46
CA GLN A 17 10.97 -10.86 4.63
C GLN A 17 11.09 -12.03 5.59
N ASP A 18 10.03 -12.34 6.34
CA ASP A 18 9.92 -13.56 7.14
C ASP A 18 9.09 -14.59 6.39
N GLU A 19 9.65 -15.80 6.19
CA GLU A 19 8.97 -16.89 5.49
C GLU A 19 7.70 -17.38 6.19
N ASN A 20 7.57 -17.10 7.48
CA ASN A 20 6.38 -17.44 8.28
C ASN A 20 5.29 -16.36 8.22
N LEU A 21 5.57 -15.19 7.63
CA LEU A 21 4.64 -14.09 7.48
C LEU A 21 4.20 -13.95 6.02
N TYR A 22 3.28 -13.01 5.79
CA TYR A 22 2.85 -12.67 4.43
C TYR A 22 4.02 -12.07 3.63
N LYS A 23 4.37 -12.70 2.52
CA LYS A 23 5.37 -12.18 1.58
C LYS A 23 4.73 -11.18 0.62
N PHE A 24 5.44 -10.12 0.28
CA PHE A 24 4.99 -9.21 -0.76
C PHE A 24 5.00 -9.91 -2.14
N THR A 25 4.15 -9.45 -3.02
CA THR A 25 4.05 -9.90 -4.40
C THR A 25 4.57 -8.82 -5.37
N SER A 26 4.65 -9.14 -6.65
CA SER A 26 4.98 -8.16 -7.70
C SER A 26 4.06 -6.92 -7.68
N ASP A 27 2.86 -7.05 -7.13
CA ASP A 27 1.88 -5.97 -7.03
C ASP A 27 2.39 -4.80 -6.17
N ALA A 28 3.14 -5.09 -5.11
CA ALA A 28 3.77 -4.08 -4.29
C ALA A 28 4.75 -3.21 -5.11
N ILE A 29 5.54 -3.84 -5.95
CA ILE A 29 6.50 -3.16 -6.84
C ILE A 29 5.78 -2.39 -7.96
N LYS A 30 4.71 -2.97 -8.53
CA LYS A 30 3.86 -2.29 -9.52
C LYS A 30 3.28 -1.00 -8.93
N LEU A 31 2.75 -1.04 -7.69
CA LEU A 31 2.21 0.13 -7.02
C LEU A 31 3.29 1.19 -6.78
N ALA A 32 4.45 0.80 -6.28
CA ALA A 32 5.56 1.70 -6.03
C ALA A 32 6.06 2.40 -7.32
N LYS A 33 6.16 1.66 -8.43
CA LYS A 33 6.50 2.22 -9.75
C LYS A 33 5.38 3.11 -10.32
N PHE A 34 4.13 2.82 -9.99
CA PHE A 34 2.98 3.59 -10.48
C PHE A 34 2.82 4.92 -9.75
N CYS A 35 3.17 5.01 -8.47
CA CYS A 35 3.01 6.24 -7.71
C CYS A 35 3.92 7.37 -8.21
N LYS A 36 3.50 8.62 -7.93
CA LYS A 36 4.29 9.83 -8.25
C LYS A 36 4.37 10.69 -7.01
N THR A 37 5.57 10.86 -6.50
CA THR A 37 5.88 11.67 -5.32
C THR A 37 6.75 12.87 -5.68
N LYS A 38 6.82 13.83 -4.76
CA LYS A 38 7.68 15.01 -4.83
C LYS A 38 8.60 15.03 -3.61
N ARG A 39 9.74 15.72 -3.70
CA ARG A 39 10.71 15.84 -2.59
C ARG A 39 10.13 16.41 -1.30
N THR A 40 9.06 17.18 -1.38
CA THR A 40 8.39 17.82 -0.23
C THR A 40 7.29 16.98 0.38
N ASP A 41 6.90 15.86 -0.23
CA ASP A 41 5.75 15.08 0.17
C ASP A 41 5.97 14.32 1.49
N ASN A 42 4.93 14.27 2.32
CA ASN A 42 4.82 13.36 3.45
C ASN A 42 3.94 12.19 3.00
N VAL A 43 4.48 11.00 3.05
CA VAL A 43 3.90 9.80 2.46
C VAL A 43 3.55 8.79 3.55
N LEU A 44 2.37 8.19 3.48
CA LEU A 44 1.96 7.05 4.29
C LEU A 44 1.88 5.80 3.41
N ASP A 45 2.60 4.75 3.79
CA ASP A 45 2.38 3.37 3.32
C ASP A 45 1.41 2.71 4.31
N MET A 46 0.15 2.57 3.89
CA MET A 46 -0.97 2.09 4.70
C MET A 46 -1.16 0.59 4.48
N CYS A 47 -1.26 -0.19 5.55
CA CYS A 47 -1.21 -1.65 5.53
C CYS A 47 0.11 -2.15 4.93
N ALA A 48 1.22 -1.63 5.46
CA ALA A 48 2.53 -1.66 4.84
C ALA A 48 3.18 -3.05 4.75
N GLY A 49 2.72 -4.04 5.54
CA GLY A 49 3.36 -5.35 5.62
C GLY A 49 4.84 -5.20 6.01
N CYS A 50 5.77 -5.65 5.17
CA CYS A 50 7.20 -5.48 5.40
C CYS A 50 7.75 -4.08 4.99
N GLY A 51 6.89 -3.16 4.52
CA GLY A 51 7.25 -1.79 4.14
C GLY A 51 7.82 -1.66 2.73
N VAL A 52 7.70 -2.68 1.89
CA VAL A 52 8.34 -2.69 0.56
C VAL A 52 7.81 -1.61 -0.37
N VAL A 53 6.50 -1.29 -0.34
CA VAL A 53 5.90 -0.28 -1.22
C VAL A 53 6.51 1.09 -0.95
N GLY A 54 6.49 1.53 0.32
CA GLY A 54 7.04 2.82 0.72
C GLY A 54 8.54 2.93 0.49
N LEU A 55 9.32 1.91 0.83
CA LEU A 55 10.78 1.89 0.62
C LEU A 55 11.13 1.93 -0.87
N TYR A 56 10.47 1.13 -1.68
CA TYR A 56 10.72 1.09 -3.13
C TYR A 56 10.31 2.41 -3.80
N ALA A 57 9.16 2.99 -3.41
CA ALA A 57 8.73 4.30 -3.89
C ALA A 57 9.74 5.40 -3.52
N TYR A 58 10.28 5.37 -2.30
CA TYR A 58 11.31 6.31 -1.85
C TYR A 58 12.58 6.24 -2.70
N SER A 59 13.02 5.05 -3.07
CA SER A 59 14.23 4.88 -3.88
C SER A 59 14.08 5.39 -5.31
N ILE A 60 12.87 5.31 -5.89
CA ILE A 60 12.60 5.85 -7.23
C ILE A 60 12.60 7.39 -7.21
N ALA A 61 11.92 7.97 -6.24
CA ALA A 61 11.74 9.41 -6.11
C ALA A 61 11.70 9.81 -4.64
N PRO A 62 12.84 10.14 -4.02
CA PRO A 62 12.93 10.50 -2.61
C PRO A 62 11.99 11.65 -2.24
N PHE A 63 11.33 11.53 -1.08
CA PHE A 63 10.41 12.51 -0.53
C PHE A 63 10.77 12.87 0.92
N ASN A 64 10.01 13.75 1.56
CA ASN A 64 10.38 14.34 2.84
C ASN A 64 10.33 13.34 4.01
N LYS A 65 9.17 12.70 4.23
CA LYS A 65 8.93 11.79 5.36
C LYS A 65 8.11 10.59 4.91
N LEU A 66 8.44 9.42 5.44
CA LEU A 66 7.73 8.17 5.18
C LEU A 66 7.16 7.62 6.49
N TYR A 67 5.85 7.46 6.52
CA TYR A 67 5.14 6.79 7.60
C TYR A 67 4.71 5.41 7.14
N PHE A 68 4.86 4.42 7.99
CA PHE A 68 4.37 3.07 7.77
C PHE A 68 3.29 2.76 8.80
N ASN A 69 2.18 2.19 8.35
CA ASN A 69 1.17 1.66 9.25
C ASN A 69 0.91 0.19 8.98
N ASP A 70 1.00 -0.60 10.02
CA ASP A 70 0.51 -1.97 10.04
C ASP A 70 -0.06 -2.28 11.43
N ILE A 71 -0.99 -3.23 11.52
CA ILE A 71 -1.56 -3.65 12.79
C ILE A 71 -0.68 -4.72 13.46
N GLN A 72 0.07 -5.48 12.67
CA GLN A 72 0.84 -6.62 13.14
C GLN A 72 2.18 -6.17 13.71
N GLU A 73 2.42 -6.43 14.98
CA GLU A 73 3.67 -6.09 15.67
C GLU A 73 4.90 -6.70 14.97
N LYS A 74 4.81 -7.96 14.54
CA LYS A 74 5.89 -8.63 13.79
C LYS A 74 6.20 -7.95 12.45
N MET A 75 5.18 -7.41 11.77
CA MET A 75 5.40 -6.61 10.55
C MET A 75 6.06 -5.28 10.89
N CYS A 76 5.67 -4.63 11.98
CA CYS A 76 6.29 -3.39 12.44
C CYS A 76 7.77 -3.58 12.82
N GLU A 77 8.13 -4.70 13.45
CA GLU A 77 9.52 -5.09 13.69
C GLU A 77 10.30 -5.29 12.39
N LEU A 78 9.68 -5.94 11.41
CA LEU A 78 10.27 -6.18 10.10
C LEU A 78 10.47 -4.88 9.32
N ILE A 79 9.48 -3.96 9.35
CA ILE A 79 9.62 -2.60 8.80
C ILE A 79 10.82 -1.88 9.44
N ASN A 80 10.95 -1.92 10.77
CA ASN A 80 12.06 -1.28 11.48
C ASN A 80 13.42 -1.83 11.02
N LYS A 81 13.52 -3.15 10.83
CA LYS A 81 14.71 -3.79 10.27
C LYS A 81 15.00 -3.29 8.86
N ASN A 82 14.01 -3.21 8.01
CA ASN A 82 14.13 -2.77 6.63
C ASN A 82 14.50 -1.28 6.52
N ILE A 83 13.97 -0.43 7.38
CA ILE A 83 14.37 0.99 7.51
C ILE A 83 15.86 1.10 7.82
N LYS A 84 16.36 0.34 8.81
CA LYS A 84 17.77 0.35 9.20
C LYS A 84 18.69 -0.18 8.10
N LEU A 85 18.29 -1.26 7.41
CA LEU A 85 19.03 -1.83 6.27
C LEU A 85 19.24 -0.83 5.12
N ASN A 86 18.33 0.14 4.98
CA ASN A 86 18.36 1.15 3.93
C ASN A 86 18.83 2.53 4.43
N ASN A 87 19.30 2.65 5.68
CA ASN A 87 19.77 3.90 6.28
C ASN A 87 18.73 5.04 6.27
N LEU A 88 17.43 4.69 6.50
CA LEU A 88 16.32 5.63 6.42
C LEU A 88 15.71 5.97 7.79
N SER A 89 16.39 5.69 8.90
CA SER A 89 15.85 5.84 10.26
C SER A 89 15.35 7.25 10.57
N GLU A 90 16.02 8.28 10.11
CA GLU A 90 15.62 9.68 10.34
C GLU A 90 14.41 10.11 9.47
N ARG A 91 14.14 9.39 8.38
CA ARG A 91 13.09 9.71 7.41
C ARG A 91 11.81 8.95 7.65
N CYS A 92 11.83 7.92 8.48
CA CYS A 92 10.73 6.99 8.65
C CYS A 92 10.13 7.02 10.05
N THR A 93 8.83 6.80 10.14
CA THR A 93 8.08 6.61 11.39
C THR A 93 7.16 5.41 11.23
N ILE A 94 7.10 4.54 12.25
CA ILE A 94 6.25 3.36 12.25
C ILE A 94 5.07 3.59 13.20
N LEU A 95 3.86 3.34 12.71
CA LEU A 95 2.60 3.45 13.43
C LEU A 95 2.00 2.04 13.56
N CYS A 96 2.43 1.31 14.59
CA CYS A 96 1.95 -0.05 14.88
C CYS A 96 0.59 0.01 15.58
N LYS A 97 -0.48 0.16 14.81
CA LYS A 97 -1.85 0.27 15.34
C LYS A 97 -2.88 -0.06 14.28
N HIS A 98 -4.08 -0.41 14.73
CA HIS A 98 -5.20 -0.64 13.85
C HIS A 98 -5.52 0.61 13.02
N LEU A 99 -5.86 0.42 11.75
CA LEU A 99 -6.18 1.47 10.78
C LEU A 99 -7.20 2.49 11.32
N ASN A 100 -8.27 2.03 11.98
CA ASN A 100 -9.31 2.89 12.54
C ASN A 100 -8.80 3.84 13.63
N ASN A 101 -7.69 3.49 14.30
CA ASN A 101 -7.07 4.28 15.35
C ASN A 101 -6.06 5.31 14.83
N LEU A 102 -5.83 5.36 13.52
CA LEU A 102 -5.04 6.42 12.91
C LEU A 102 -5.82 7.74 12.92
N SER A 103 -5.11 8.80 13.25
CA SER A 103 -5.61 10.18 13.26
C SER A 103 -4.60 11.14 12.64
N LYS A 104 -5.01 12.35 12.29
CA LYS A 104 -4.09 13.37 11.76
C LYS A 104 -2.99 13.75 12.75
N ASN A 105 -3.22 13.56 14.04
CA ASN A 105 -2.24 13.86 15.10
C ASN A 105 -1.06 12.85 15.13
N ASP A 106 -1.16 11.73 14.43
CA ASP A 106 -0.06 10.76 14.31
C ASP A 106 1.02 11.23 13.33
N PHE A 107 0.78 12.31 12.62
CA PHE A 107 1.66 12.83 11.57
C PHE A 107 2.15 14.23 11.94
N GLU A 108 3.47 14.46 11.84
CA GLU A 108 4.09 15.76 12.10
C GLU A 108 3.56 16.86 11.16
N LYS A 109 3.19 16.50 9.94
CA LYS A 109 2.64 17.37 8.91
C LYS A 109 1.53 16.66 8.14
N PRO A 110 0.63 17.41 7.48
CA PRO A 110 -0.41 16.82 6.65
C PRO A 110 0.15 15.86 5.60
N LEU A 111 -0.54 14.75 5.36
CA LEU A 111 -0.17 13.76 4.35
C LEU A 111 -0.47 14.28 2.95
N ASP A 112 0.54 14.23 2.09
CA ASP A 112 0.45 14.56 0.66
C ASP A 112 0.04 13.34 -0.17
N VAL A 113 0.55 12.17 0.20
CA VAL A 113 0.37 10.92 -0.51
C VAL A 113 0.08 9.79 0.46
N ILE A 114 -0.87 8.93 0.09
CA ILE A 114 -1.10 7.63 0.75
C ILE A 114 -0.94 6.55 -0.32
N LEU A 115 -0.17 5.50 0.02
CA LEU A 115 0.00 4.28 -0.76
C LEU A 115 -0.72 3.17 -0.02
N CYS A 116 -1.39 2.26 -0.73
CA CYS A 116 -2.02 1.10 -0.11
C CYS A 116 -2.02 -0.11 -1.06
N ASN A 117 -1.37 -1.18 -0.62
CA ASN A 117 -1.51 -2.51 -1.19
C ASN A 117 -2.25 -3.37 -0.16
N PRO A 118 -3.58 -3.31 -0.12
CA PRO A 118 -4.35 -3.94 0.94
C PRO A 118 -4.31 -5.47 0.84
N PRO A 119 -4.51 -6.20 1.94
CA PRO A 119 -4.65 -7.65 1.89
C PRO A 119 -5.92 -8.03 1.13
N TYR A 120 -5.77 -8.83 0.05
CA TYR A 120 -6.88 -9.25 -0.84
C TYR A 120 -7.43 -10.61 -0.41
N PHE A 121 -8.19 -10.68 0.66
CA PHE A 121 -8.81 -11.94 1.04
C PHE A 121 -10.31 -11.93 0.73
N LYS A 122 -10.72 -12.66 -0.32
CA LYS A 122 -12.10 -13.17 -0.41
C LYS A 122 -12.26 -14.24 0.66
N LEU A 123 -13.31 -14.11 1.46
CA LEU A 123 -13.82 -15.19 2.30
C LEU A 123 -14.45 -16.28 1.40
N THR A 124 -13.69 -16.87 0.48
CA THR A 124 -14.17 -18.02 -0.29
C THR A 124 -13.69 -19.28 0.40
N GLY A 125 -14.67 -20.02 0.92
CA GLY A 125 -14.48 -21.23 1.70
C GLY A 125 -13.50 -22.22 1.08
N LYS A 126 -12.48 -22.52 1.80
CA LYS A 126 -11.66 -23.72 2.04
C LYS A 126 -10.32 -23.24 2.61
N VAL A 127 -10.37 -22.88 3.88
CA VAL A 127 -9.15 -22.55 4.64
C VAL A 127 -8.44 -23.85 4.97
N LYS A 128 -7.32 -24.14 4.34
CA LYS A 128 -6.35 -25.07 4.92
C LYS A 128 -5.76 -24.38 6.16
N GLN A 129 -6.07 -24.96 7.31
CA GLN A 129 -5.75 -24.45 8.62
C GLN A 129 -4.24 -24.52 8.88
N ASN A 130 -3.56 -23.39 8.80
CA ASN A 130 -2.45 -23.06 9.67
C ASN A 130 -2.98 -21.96 10.61
N GLU A 131 -3.12 -22.27 11.89
CA GLU A 131 -3.82 -21.45 12.90
C GLU A 131 -3.27 -20.01 12.99
N ASN A 132 -1.97 -19.81 12.78
CA ASN A 132 -1.34 -18.48 12.75
C ASN A 132 -1.71 -17.63 11.52
N VAL A 133 -2.00 -18.26 10.39
CA VAL A 133 -2.46 -17.57 9.18
C VAL A 133 -3.97 -17.28 9.25
N ALA A 134 -4.74 -18.09 9.97
CA ALA A 134 -6.18 -17.89 10.18
C ALA A 134 -6.47 -16.73 11.17
N MET A 135 -5.69 -16.59 12.25
CA MET A 135 -5.82 -15.46 13.18
C MET A 135 -5.50 -14.13 12.49
N CYS A 136 -4.45 -14.07 11.66
CA CYS A 136 -4.19 -12.91 10.81
C CYS A 136 -5.33 -12.61 9.82
N ARG A 137 -6.09 -13.62 9.39
CA ARG A 137 -7.19 -13.48 8.43
C ARG A 137 -8.48 -12.92 9.03
N HIS A 138 -8.79 -13.20 10.28
CA HIS A 138 -10.00 -12.71 10.96
C HIS A 138 -9.86 -11.29 11.51
N GLU A 139 -8.66 -10.88 11.90
CA GLU A 139 -8.39 -9.52 12.40
C GLU A 139 -8.06 -8.52 11.29
N ILE A 140 -7.66 -8.99 10.10
CA ILE A 140 -7.19 -8.16 8.95
C ILE A 140 -8.26 -8.02 7.86
N ALA A 141 -9.50 -8.43 8.08
CA ALA A 141 -10.58 -8.11 7.14
C ALA A 141 -10.89 -6.60 7.14
N THR A 142 -9.85 -5.78 6.95
CA THR A 142 -10.04 -4.37 6.65
C THR A 142 -10.67 -4.32 5.27
N ASN A 143 -11.96 -4.06 5.23
CA ASN A 143 -12.69 -4.00 3.99
C ASN A 143 -12.25 -2.74 3.22
N LEU A 144 -12.36 -2.76 1.90
CA LEU A 144 -11.97 -1.67 1.02
C LEU A 144 -12.60 -0.33 1.41
N GLN A 145 -13.86 -0.37 1.87
CA GLN A 145 -14.59 0.79 2.36
C GLN A 145 -13.92 1.45 3.59
N GLN A 146 -13.40 0.66 4.53
CA GLN A 146 -12.68 1.20 5.69
C GLN A 146 -11.35 1.85 5.28
N ILE A 147 -10.63 1.25 4.33
CA ILE A 147 -9.38 1.78 3.80
C ILE A 147 -9.61 3.12 3.12
N THR A 148 -10.56 3.19 2.19
CA THR A 148 -10.86 4.43 1.42
C THR A 148 -11.41 5.52 2.33
N LYS A 149 -12.25 5.17 3.30
CA LYS A 149 -12.75 6.09 4.34
C LYS A 149 -11.60 6.69 5.15
N LYS A 150 -10.75 5.82 5.70
CA LYS A 150 -9.62 6.27 6.53
C LYS A 150 -8.62 7.10 5.71
N ALA A 151 -8.30 6.69 4.49
CA ALA A 151 -7.47 7.49 3.60
C ALA A 151 -8.07 8.89 3.37
N GLY A 152 -9.39 8.97 3.16
CA GLY A 152 -10.11 10.24 3.00
C GLY A 152 -10.13 11.14 4.23
N GLU A 153 -10.09 10.55 5.44
CA GLU A 153 -10.00 11.29 6.71
C GLU A 153 -8.59 11.85 6.96
N LEU A 154 -7.55 11.11 6.57
CA LEU A 154 -6.15 11.43 6.90
C LEU A 154 -5.50 12.38 5.89
N ILE A 155 -5.81 12.21 4.61
CA ILE A 155 -5.13 12.93 3.55
C ILE A 155 -5.59 14.40 3.47
N LYS A 156 -4.69 15.30 3.09
CA LYS A 156 -5.04 16.70 2.85
C LYS A 156 -5.87 16.88 1.57
N VAL A 157 -6.52 18.05 1.43
CA VAL A 157 -7.16 18.46 0.16
C VAL A 157 -6.12 18.48 -0.96
N ASN A 158 -6.50 17.98 -2.14
CA ASN A 158 -5.62 17.74 -3.30
C ASN A 158 -4.48 16.73 -3.06
N GLY A 159 -4.46 16.05 -1.92
CA GLY A 159 -3.56 14.92 -1.68
C GLY A 159 -3.93 13.72 -2.55
N LYS A 160 -2.98 12.84 -2.80
CA LYS A 160 -3.11 11.70 -3.71
C LYS A 160 -3.18 10.39 -2.96
N PHE A 161 -4.14 9.58 -3.31
CA PHE A 161 -4.24 8.21 -2.81
C PHE A 161 -4.00 7.22 -3.96
N TYR A 162 -3.01 6.35 -3.78
CA TYR A 162 -2.65 5.29 -4.70
C TYR A 162 -3.01 3.95 -4.08
N ILE A 163 -3.78 3.15 -4.82
CA ILE A 163 -4.17 1.82 -4.39
C ILE A 163 -4.04 0.84 -5.54
N ILE A 164 -3.62 -0.39 -5.24
CA ILE A 164 -3.70 -1.52 -6.15
C ILE A 164 -4.77 -2.47 -5.64
N ILE A 165 -5.56 -3.04 -6.53
CA ILE A 165 -6.66 -3.94 -6.22
C ILE A 165 -6.79 -5.03 -7.30
N PRO A 166 -7.36 -6.21 -6.99
CA PRO A 166 -7.81 -7.15 -8.00
C PRO A 166 -8.83 -6.50 -8.95
N ALA A 167 -8.77 -6.84 -10.23
CA ALA A 167 -9.59 -6.22 -11.27
C ALA A 167 -11.09 -6.43 -11.04
N ASP A 168 -11.49 -7.56 -10.47
CA ASP A 168 -12.90 -7.87 -10.15
C ASP A 168 -13.50 -6.98 -9.05
N ARG A 169 -12.66 -6.23 -8.31
CA ARG A 169 -13.09 -5.26 -7.29
C ARG A 169 -13.08 -3.81 -7.76
N LEU A 170 -12.84 -3.59 -9.06
CA LEU A 170 -12.69 -2.23 -9.60
C LEU A 170 -13.91 -1.35 -9.34
N CYS A 171 -15.12 -1.85 -9.63
CA CYS A 171 -16.35 -1.07 -9.46
C CYS A 171 -16.59 -0.70 -8.00
N GLU A 172 -16.40 -1.65 -7.08
CA GLU A 172 -16.50 -1.42 -5.62
C GLU A 172 -15.52 -0.32 -5.19
N CYS A 173 -14.26 -0.43 -5.59
CA CYS A 173 -13.23 0.54 -5.22
C CYS A 173 -13.54 1.96 -5.72
N VAL A 174 -13.98 2.09 -6.96
CA VAL A 174 -14.30 3.40 -7.54
C VAL A 174 -15.47 4.06 -6.81
N ILE A 175 -16.50 3.29 -6.45
CA ILE A 175 -17.64 3.78 -5.66
C ILE A 175 -17.16 4.24 -4.29
N ASP A 176 -16.39 3.42 -3.57
CA ASP A 176 -15.89 3.74 -2.24
C ASP A 176 -14.97 4.98 -2.26
N LEU A 177 -14.11 5.10 -3.25
CA LEU A 177 -13.29 6.31 -3.46
C LEU A 177 -14.16 7.55 -3.62
N LYS A 178 -15.19 7.48 -4.46
CA LYS A 178 -16.09 8.60 -4.73
C LYS A 178 -16.85 9.04 -3.49
N VAL A 179 -17.41 8.10 -2.75
CA VAL A 179 -18.14 8.36 -1.48
C VAL A 179 -17.24 9.05 -0.46
N ASN A 180 -15.94 8.72 -0.44
CA ASN A 180 -14.97 9.31 0.48
C ASN A 180 -14.26 10.57 -0.06
N GLY A 181 -14.82 11.20 -1.12
CA GLY A 181 -14.38 12.48 -1.65
C GLY A 181 -13.12 12.40 -2.52
N PHE A 182 -12.83 11.24 -3.08
CA PHE A 182 -11.77 11.08 -4.05
C PHE A 182 -12.28 11.10 -5.48
N GLU A 183 -11.51 11.71 -6.37
CA GLU A 183 -11.70 11.66 -7.80
C GLU A 183 -10.60 10.85 -8.46
N VAL A 184 -10.95 9.80 -9.20
CA VAL A 184 -9.98 8.96 -9.91
C VAL A 184 -9.36 9.77 -11.06
N LYS A 185 -8.04 9.82 -11.12
CA LYS A 185 -7.28 10.64 -12.09
C LYS A 185 -6.48 9.81 -13.08
N ARG A 186 -5.99 8.68 -12.62
CA ARG A 186 -5.22 7.77 -13.47
C ARG A 186 -5.50 6.33 -13.04
N MET A 187 -5.65 5.47 -14.02
CA MET A 187 -5.87 4.04 -13.81
C MET A 187 -4.94 3.27 -14.74
N GLN A 188 -4.35 2.21 -14.24
CA GLN A 188 -3.61 1.24 -15.04
C GLN A 188 -4.22 -0.13 -14.80
N ILE A 189 -4.77 -0.72 -15.85
CA ILE A 189 -5.31 -2.08 -15.84
C ILE A 189 -4.21 -3.01 -16.33
N CYS A 190 -3.78 -3.92 -15.48
CA CYS A 190 -2.84 -4.97 -15.84
C CYS A 190 -3.61 -6.22 -16.25
N HIS A 191 -3.15 -6.91 -17.29
CA HIS A 191 -3.79 -8.12 -17.79
C HIS A 191 -2.77 -9.23 -18.09
N SER A 192 -3.22 -10.46 -17.96
CA SER A 192 -2.51 -11.67 -18.43
C SER A 192 -3.44 -12.41 -19.37
N GLY A 193 -3.01 -12.59 -20.63
CA GLY A 193 -3.91 -13.04 -21.68
C GLY A 193 -5.09 -12.09 -21.89
N GLU A 194 -6.31 -12.64 -21.90
CA GLU A 194 -7.55 -11.88 -22.10
C GLU A 194 -8.14 -11.27 -20.82
N ASN A 195 -7.64 -11.70 -19.65
CA ASN A 195 -8.24 -11.32 -18.38
C ASN A 195 -7.44 -10.21 -17.68
N ALA A 196 -8.14 -9.17 -17.22
CA ALA A 196 -7.58 -8.19 -16.29
C ALA A 196 -7.30 -8.87 -14.93
N THR A 197 -6.12 -8.64 -14.39
CA THR A 197 -5.64 -9.24 -13.14
C THR A 197 -5.74 -8.25 -11.98
N VAL A 198 -5.06 -7.11 -12.10
CA VAL A 198 -5.06 -6.05 -11.10
C VAL A 198 -5.25 -4.67 -11.73
N CYS A 199 -5.77 -3.75 -10.92
CA CYS A 199 -5.92 -2.34 -11.27
C CYS A 199 -5.14 -1.47 -10.28
N LEU A 200 -4.29 -0.59 -10.82
CA LEU A 200 -3.63 0.48 -10.05
C LEU A 200 -4.42 1.77 -10.25
N ILE A 201 -4.77 2.43 -9.17
CA ILE A 201 -5.61 3.62 -9.19
C ILE A 201 -4.91 4.77 -8.48
N GLU A 202 -4.77 5.91 -9.16
CA GLU A 202 -4.44 7.21 -8.56
C GLU A 202 -5.72 8.01 -8.43
N SER A 203 -6.03 8.45 -7.22
CA SER A 203 -7.14 9.33 -6.94
C SER A 203 -6.68 10.58 -6.18
N VAL A 204 -7.44 11.66 -6.30
CA VAL A 204 -7.11 12.96 -5.67
C VAL A 204 -8.28 13.41 -4.80
N LYS A 205 -7.97 13.78 -3.56
CA LYS A 205 -8.97 14.27 -2.61
C LYS A 205 -9.56 15.58 -3.09
N TYR A 206 -10.88 15.58 -3.33
CA TYR A 206 -11.65 16.69 -3.92
C TYR A 206 -11.11 17.19 -5.27
N GLY A 207 -10.52 16.26 -6.05
CA GLY A 207 -10.04 16.56 -7.40
C GLY A 207 -11.16 16.88 -8.39
N LYS A 208 -10.79 17.51 -9.50
CA LYS A 208 -11.73 17.73 -10.63
C LYS A 208 -11.97 16.41 -11.36
N SER A 209 -13.11 16.23 -12.01
CA SER A 209 -13.44 15.06 -12.82
C SER A 209 -12.44 14.81 -13.97
N GLY A 210 -12.45 13.59 -14.50
CA GLY A 210 -11.63 13.16 -15.64
C GLY A 210 -10.54 12.17 -15.26
N VAL A 211 -10.52 11.02 -15.93
CA VAL A 211 -9.60 9.91 -15.71
C VAL A 211 -8.81 9.57 -16.99
N LYS A 212 -7.53 9.21 -16.82
CA LYS A 212 -6.70 8.62 -17.88
C LYS A 212 -6.52 7.15 -17.60
N ILE A 213 -6.87 6.29 -18.55
CA ILE A 213 -6.77 4.84 -18.42
C ILE A 213 -5.67 4.32 -19.34
N LYS A 214 -4.80 3.45 -18.81
CA LYS A 214 -3.81 2.69 -19.55
C LYS A 214 -4.03 1.20 -19.33
N VAL A 215 -3.92 0.41 -20.37
CA VAL A 215 -3.94 -1.05 -20.31
C VAL A 215 -2.53 -1.57 -20.57
N VAL A 216 -2.05 -2.50 -19.75
CA VAL A 216 -0.66 -3.00 -19.81
C VAL A 216 -0.65 -4.50 -19.61
N ASN A 217 0.11 -5.20 -20.47
CA ASN A 217 0.36 -6.63 -20.30
C ASN A 217 1.35 -6.85 -19.14
N GLU A 218 1.04 -7.74 -18.20
CA GLU A 218 1.91 -8.05 -17.07
C GLU A 218 3.28 -8.61 -17.45
N MET A 219 3.37 -9.27 -18.60
CA MET A 219 4.64 -9.82 -19.11
C MET A 219 5.64 -8.72 -19.56
N THR A 220 5.19 -7.46 -19.62
CA THR A 220 6.02 -6.32 -20.07
C THR A 220 6.34 -5.31 -18.96
N LEU A 221 6.00 -5.65 -17.70
CA LEU A 221 6.22 -4.82 -16.48
C LEU A 221 7.43 -5.30 -15.69
#